data_818e5768150479b1f8158ce8ea47f115
#
_entry.id   818e5768150479b1f8158ce8ea47f115
#
_cell.length_a   1.000
_cell.length_b   1.000
_cell.length_c   1.000
_cell.angle_alpha   90.00
_cell.angle_beta   90.00
_cell.angle_gamma   90.00
#
_symmetry.space_group_name_H-M   'P 1'
#
loop_
_entity.id
_entity.type
_entity.pdbx_description
1 polymer ?
#
loop_
_entity_poly.entity_id
_entity_poly.type
_entity_poly.pdbx_seq_one_letter_code
_entity_poly.pdbx_strand_id
1 'polypeptide(L)'
;MKLGIAQTEFTKVKDIVIPDIFYNRMKSGVQDFDKLFGDGLLPGASITLTAQAGCGKTTFALQLLEHLDQAGYDVAYASGEENQYQLAFTCQRLNVKGVKIANITDIDTIAEAMDKNDVVVVDSFQALTTKTKMNSRALEAYAISTLCNKAKDSECVLIFIMHLTKSGQLKGSTLVPHSVDVNMMISHDMENDDDTTRIISVSKNRFGQTIDVQAILGHKGFHIGEKVTTGKKAKSKKDRKSAL
;
A
#
# COMPACT_ATOMS: atom_id res chain seq x y z
N MET A 1 21.03 -11.66 -6.42
CA MET A 1 22.04 -10.79 -5.74
C MET A 1 21.28 -10.02 -4.69
N LYS A 2 21.47 -10.27 -3.40
CA LYS A 2 20.66 -9.62 -2.36
C LYS A 2 21.03 -8.14 -2.26
N LEU A 3 20.04 -7.24 -2.30
CA LEU A 3 20.19 -5.77 -2.18
C LEU A 3 20.76 -5.31 -0.82
N GLY A 4 20.95 -6.21 0.12
CA GLY A 4 21.25 -5.95 1.52
C GLY A 4 22.74 -5.97 1.93
N ILE A 5 23.68 -5.65 1.05
CA ILE A 5 25.07 -5.43 1.52
C ILE A 5 25.15 -4.00 2.05
N ALA A 6 25.22 -3.86 3.37
CA ALA A 6 25.59 -2.61 4.00
C ALA A 6 26.98 -2.20 3.46
N GLN A 7 27.02 -1.22 2.55
CA GLN A 7 28.25 -0.61 2.14
C GLN A 7 28.78 0.18 3.33
N THR A 8 29.90 -0.25 3.89
CA THR A 8 30.57 0.43 5.00
C THR A 8 31.47 1.59 4.52
N GLU A 9 31.64 1.74 3.19
CA GLU A 9 32.47 2.76 2.58
C GLU A 9 31.69 3.63 1.59
N PHE A 10 32.09 4.90 1.49
CA PHE A 10 31.51 5.82 0.51
C PHE A 10 31.99 5.44 -0.90
N THR A 11 31.04 5.19 -1.81
CA THR A 11 31.30 4.87 -3.21
C THR A 11 30.83 6.02 -4.10
N LYS A 12 31.61 6.38 -5.11
CA LYS A 12 31.17 7.40 -6.08
C LYS A 12 30.00 6.85 -6.90
N VAL A 13 28.99 7.69 -7.16
CA VAL A 13 27.77 7.29 -7.88
C VAL A 13 28.09 6.64 -9.24
N LYS A 14 29.11 7.12 -9.96
CA LYS A 14 29.54 6.55 -11.25
C LYS A 14 30.09 5.12 -11.17
N ASP A 15 30.52 4.70 -9.99
CA ASP A 15 31.11 3.38 -9.73
C ASP A 15 30.08 2.40 -9.15
N ILE A 16 28.82 2.86 -8.95
CA ILE A 16 27.71 2.03 -8.48
C ILE A 16 27.02 1.39 -9.68
N VAL A 17 27.04 0.06 -9.72
CA VAL A 17 26.27 -0.73 -10.69
C VAL A 17 24.84 -0.86 -10.15
N ILE A 18 23.87 -0.28 -10.86
CA ILE A 18 22.45 -0.41 -10.50
C ILE A 18 22.00 -1.82 -10.91
N PRO A 19 21.46 -2.63 -9.97
CA PRO A 19 20.94 -3.94 -10.30
C PRO A 19 19.75 -3.88 -11.28
N ASP A 20 19.65 -4.87 -12.17
CA ASP A 20 18.59 -4.94 -13.20
C ASP A 20 17.17 -4.88 -12.62
N ILE A 21 16.99 -5.35 -11.39
CA ILE A 21 15.72 -5.32 -10.68
C ILE A 21 15.11 -3.90 -10.55
N PHE A 22 15.94 -2.85 -10.53
CA PHE A 22 15.45 -1.46 -10.52
C PHE A 22 14.85 -1.02 -11.85
N TYR A 23 15.16 -1.72 -12.93
CA TYR A 23 14.61 -1.48 -14.27
C TYR A 23 13.43 -2.43 -14.59
N ASN A 24 13.33 -3.57 -13.89
CA ASN A 24 12.33 -4.60 -14.10
C ASN A 24 11.26 -4.54 -13.00
N ARG A 25 10.27 -3.67 -13.19
CA ARG A 25 9.15 -3.54 -12.23
C ARG A 25 8.20 -4.72 -12.32
N MET A 26 7.63 -5.10 -11.19
CA MET A 26 6.57 -6.10 -11.09
C MET A 26 5.27 -5.51 -11.63
N LYS A 27 4.79 -6.05 -12.74
CA LYS A 27 3.56 -5.59 -13.39
C LYS A 27 2.39 -6.48 -13.04
N SER A 28 1.28 -5.87 -12.67
CA SER A 28 0.03 -6.58 -12.39
C SER A 28 -0.67 -7.10 -13.66
N GLY A 29 -0.22 -6.65 -14.84
CA GLY A 29 -0.90 -6.91 -16.11
C GLY A 29 -2.13 -6.02 -16.33
N VAL A 30 -2.50 -5.19 -15.36
CA VAL A 30 -3.59 -4.20 -15.46
C VAL A 30 -3.00 -2.81 -15.40
N GLN A 31 -2.97 -2.13 -16.56
CA GLN A 31 -2.27 -0.86 -16.74
C GLN A 31 -2.66 0.21 -15.73
N ASP A 32 -3.93 0.26 -15.33
CA ASP A 32 -4.41 1.28 -14.39
C ASP A 32 -3.92 1.06 -12.96
N PHE A 33 -3.73 -0.19 -12.52
CA PHE A 33 -3.03 -0.49 -11.28
C PHE A 33 -1.54 -0.17 -11.37
N ASP A 34 -0.89 -0.55 -12.47
CA ASP A 34 0.55 -0.33 -12.65
C ASP A 34 0.92 1.16 -12.65
N LYS A 35 0.09 2.00 -13.25
CA LYS A 35 0.26 3.47 -13.27
C LYS A 35 0.30 4.10 -11.89
N LEU A 36 -0.44 3.56 -10.89
CA LEU A 36 -0.43 4.07 -9.52
C LEU A 36 0.97 4.00 -8.90
N PHE A 37 1.79 3.05 -9.33
CA PHE A 37 3.12 2.80 -8.79
C PHE A 37 4.25 3.30 -9.70
N GLY A 38 3.92 4.02 -10.79
CA GLY A 38 4.91 4.49 -11.75
C GLY A 38 5.33 3.43 -12.75
N ASP A 39 4.35 2.70 -13.31
CA ASP A 39 4.46 1.60 -14.27
C ASP A 39 4.89 0.26 -13.66
N GLY A 40 4.35 -0.04 -12.47
CA GLY A 40 4.53 -1.29 -11.73
C GLY A 40 5.23 -1.11 -10.39
N LEU A 41 5.18 -2.15 -9.56
CA LEU A 41 5.80 -2.17 -8.23
C LEU A 41 7.31 -2.36 -8.34
N LEU A 42 8.08 -1.60 -7.57
CA LEU A 42 9.52 -1.83 -7.47
C LEU A 42 9.76 -2.89 -6.40
N PRO A 43 10.47 -3.99 -6.71
CA PRO A 43 10.85 -5.00 -5.72
C PRO A 43 11.58 -4.37 -4.53
N GLY A 44 11.24 -4.82 -3.32
CA GLY A 44 11.77 -4.27 -2.08
C GLY A 44 11.13 -2.96 -1.62
N ALA A 45 10.14 -2.43 -2.34
CA ALA A 45 9.43 -1.22 -1.95
C ALA A 45 8.50 -1.45 -0.75
N SER A 46 8.39 -0.43 0.10
CA SER A 46 7.42 -0.35 1.18
C SER A 46 6.34 0.68 0.87
N ILE A 47 5.08 0.31 1.05
CA ILE A 47 3.90 1.07 0.64
C ILE A 47 2.91 1.18 1.80
N THR A 48 2.30 2.33 2.00
CA THR A 48 1.10 2.44 2.83
C THR A 48 -0.15 2.59 1.98
N LEU A 49 -1.20 1.88 2.34
CA LEU A 49 -2.56 2.03 1.83
C LEU A 49 -3.45 2.52 2.96
N THR A 50 -3.79 3.79 2.95
CA THR A 50 -4.62 4.43 3.98
C THR A 50 -6.01 4.72 3.46
N ALA A 51 -7.03 4.57 4.30
CA ALA A 51 -8.39 5.05 4.01
C ALA A 51 -9.24 5.04 5.28
N GLN A 52 -10.37 5.74 5.24
CA GLN A 52 -11.43 5.57 6.22
C GLN A 52 -12.06 4.17 6.11
N ALA A 53 -12.77 3.76 7.15
CA ALA A 53 -13.56 2.52 7.11
C ALA A 53 -14.57 2.57 5.95
N GLY A 54 -14.77 1.44 5.25
CA GLY A 54 -15.71 1.35 4.14
C GLY A 54 -15.21 1.87 2.78
N CYS A 55 -14.03 2.51 2.69
CA CYS A 55 -13.51 3.01 1.41
C CYS A 55 -12.97 1.92 0.47
N GLY A 56 -12.86 0.65 0.92
CA GLY A 56 -12.49 -0.46 0.05
C GLY A 56 -11.01 -0.88 0.09
N LYS A 57 -10.25 -0.59 1.18
CA LYS A 57 -8.83 -1.00 1.33
C LYS A 57 -8.60 -2.48 1.05
N THR A 58 -9.30 -3.35 1.77
CA THR A 58 -9.21 -4.81 1.62
C THR A 58 -9.53 -5.24 0.18
N THR A 59 -10.59 -4.66 -0.40
CA THR A 59 -11.00 -4.93 -1.79
C THR A 59 -9.90 -4.55 -2.78
N PHE A 60 -9.31 -3.35 -2.64
CA PHE A 60 -8.22 -2.89 -3.49
C PHE A 60 -6.99 -3.79 -3.38
N ALA A 61 -6.58 -4.09 -2.14
CA ALA A 61 -5.40 -4.92 -1.90
C ALA A 61 -5.57 -6.34 -2.46
N LEU A 62 -6.73 -6.98 -2.24
CA LEU A 62 -7.00 -8.32 -2.77
C LEU A 62 -7.05 -8.34 -4.29
N GLN A 63 -7.62 -7.32 -4.96
CA GLN A 63 -7.61 -7.23 -6.42
C GLN A 63 -6.20 -7.03 -6.97
N LEU A 64 -5.41 -6.15 -6.37
CA LEU A 64 -4.01 -5.95 -6.76
C LEU A 64 -3.22 -7.25 -6.65
N LEU A 65 -3.37 -7.97 -5.52
CA LEU A 65 -2.69 -9.25 -5.31
C LEU A 65 -3.14 -10.31 -6.33
N GLU A 66 -4.44 -10.41 -6.64
CA GLU A 66 -4.93 -11.36 -7.65
C GLU A 66 -4.33 -11.08 -9.04
N HIS A 67 -4.25 -9.81 -9.43
CA HIS A 67 -3.62 -9.45 -10.70
C HIS A 67 -2.13 -9.78 -10.73
N LEU A 68 -1.43 -9.59 -9.62
CA LEU A 68 -0.03 -9.96 -9.49
C LEU A 68 0.17 -11.49 -9.51
N ASP A 69 -0.70 -12.26 -8.84
CA ASP A 69 -0.69 -13.73 -8.90
C ASP A 69 -0.90 -14.23 -10.34
N GLN A 70 -1.87 -13.66 -11.06
CA GLN A 70 -2.11 -13.99 -12.47
C GLN A 70 -0.92 -13.62 -13.39
N ALA A 71 -0.12 -12.65 -12.98
CA ALA A 71 1.14 -12.29 -13.65
C ALA A 71 2.34 -13.18 -13.24
N GLY A 72 2.13 -14.13 -12.31
CA GLY A 72 3.10 -15.15 -11.91
C GLY A 72 3.92 -14.81 -10.67
N TYR A 73 3.51 -13.81 -9.87
CA TYR A 73 4.18 -13.46 -8.61
C TYR A 73 3.56 -14.20 -7.43
N ASP A 74 4.40 -14.60 -6.48
CA ASP A 74 3.97 -15.16 -5.20
C ASP A 74 3.45 -14.06 -4.29
N VAL A 75 2.17 -14.14 -3.90
CA VAL A 75 1.50 -13.07 -3.14
C VAL A 75 0.84 -13.59 -1.86
N ALA A 76 0.91 -12.79 -0.78
CA ALA A 76 0.33 -13.15 0.51
C ALA A 76 -0.38 -11.99 1.20
N TYR A 77 -1.40 -12.31 1.96
CA TYR A 77 -2.19 -11.38 2.76
C TYR A 77 -2.22 -11.83 4.23
N ALA A 78 -1.55 -11.08 5.09
CA ALA A 78 -1.54 -11.27 6.53
C ALA A 78 -2.65 -10.41 7.18
N SER A 79 -3.68 -11.05 7.74
CA SER A 79 -4.79 -10.35 8.38
C SER A 79 -4.69 -10.40 9.90
N GLY A 80 -4.83 -9.23 10.52
CA GLY A 80 -5.03 -9.10 11.96
C GLY A 80 -6.44 -8.67 12.34
N GLU A 81 -7.33 -8.44 11.39
CA GLU A 81 -8.69 -7.94 11.64
C GLU A 81 -9.77 -8.93 11.25
N GLU A 82 -9.71 -9.47 10.04
CA GLU A 82 -10.67 -10.44 9.55
C GLU A 82 -10.10 -11.86 9.66
N ASN A 83 -10.93 -12.81 10.06
CA ASN A 83 -10.52 -14.22 10.02
C ASN A 83 -10.50 -14.76 8.58
N GLN A 84 -9.82 -15.89 8.38
CA GLN A 84 -9.64 -16.48 7.05
C GLN A 84 -10.95 -16.78 6.31
N TYR A 85 -12.05 -17.09 7.01
CA TYR A 85 -13.35 -17.38 6.39
C TYR A 85 -14.02 -16.10 5.88
N GLN A 86 -13.92 -14.99 6.62
CA GLN A 86 -14.42 -13.68 6.19
C GLN A 86 -13.66 -13.20 4.97
N LEU A 87 -12.32 -13.31 4.97
CA LEU A 87 -11.51 -12.99 3.81
C LEU A 87 -11.83 -13.88 2.62
N ALA A 88 -11.94 -15.20 2.82
CA ALA A 88 -12.31 -16.14 1.75
C ALA A 88 -13.67 -15.79 1.12
N PHE A 89 -14.65 -15.38 1.94
CA PHE A 89 -15.94 -14.91 1.43
C PHE A 89 -15.81 -13.65 0.58
N THR A 90 -14.96 -12.70 0.99
CA THR A 90 -14.65 -11.50 0.21
C THR A 90 -13.89 -11.87 -1.08
N CYS A 91 -12.91 -12.78 -1.02
CA CYS A 91 -12.20 -13.30 -2.18
C CYS A 91 -13.15 -13.95 -3.20
N GLN A 92 -14.12 -14.76 -2.74
CA GLN A 92 -15.12 -15.38 -3.60
C GLN A 92 -15.94 -14.31 -4.36
N ARG A 93 -16.40 -13.26 -3.69
CA ARG A 93 -17.13 -12.13 -4.29
C ARG A 93 -16.30 -11.41 -5.36
N LEU A 94 -15.00 -11.24 -5.11
CA LEU A 94 -14.06 -10.56 -5.99
C LEU A 94 -13.46 -11.48 -7.06
N ASN A 95 -13.76 -12.79 -7.04
CA ASN A 95 -13.13 -13.82 -7.88
C ASN A 95 -11.61 -13.93 -7.68
N VAL A 96 -11.13 -13.64 -6.47
CA VAL A 96 -9.72 -13.82 -6.05
C VAL A 96 -9.48 -15.27 -5.69
N LYS A 97 -8.44 -15.91 -6.24
CA LYS A 97 -8.17 -17.35 -6.10
C LYS A 97 -6.74 -17.69 -5.73
N GLY A 98 -5.76 -16.91 -6.22
CA GLY A 98 -4.33 -17.22 -6.07
C GLY A 98 -3.71 -16.67 -4.79
N VAL A 99 -4.36 -15.72 -4.12
CA VAL A 99 -3.82 -15.05 -2.93
C VAL A 99 -3.74 -15.98 -1.74
N LYS A 100 -2.54 -16.16 -1.17
CA LYS A 100 -2.32 -16.88 0.09
C LYS A 100 -2.78 -15.99 1.25
N ILE A 101 -3.73 -16.45 2.07
CA ILE A 101 -4.26 -15.68 3.21
C ILE A 101 -3.93 -16.37 4.53
N ALA A 102 -3.55 -15.60 5.56
CA ALA A 102 -3.29 -16.13 6.89
C ALA A 102 -3.68 -15.11 7.98
N ASN A 103 -4.12 -15.60 9.15
CA ASN A 103 -4.32 -14.77 10.33
C ASN A 103 -2.99 -14.67 11.10
N ILE A 104 -2.17 -13.70 10.76
CA ILE A 104 -0.84 -13.48 11.33
C ILE A 104 -0.68 -11.99 11.67
N THR A 105 -0.29 -11.72 12.92
CA THR A 105 0.03 -10.36 13.40
C THR A 105 1.44 -10.23 13.95
N ASP A 106 2.12 -11.36 14.21
CA ASP A 106 3.48 -11.37 14.74
C ASP A 106 4.48 -10.90 13.68
N ILE A 107 5.24 -9.86 14.01
CA ILE A 107 6.16 -9.18 13.10
C ILE A 107 7.23 -10.12 12.55
N ASP A 108 7.80 -10.98 13.40
CA ASP A 108 8.89 -11.89 13.00
C ASP A 108 8.34 -12.96 12.04
N THR A 109 7.15 -13.48 12.30
CA THR A 109 6.47 -14.45 11.42
C THR A 109 6.14 -13.83 10.05
N ILE A 110 5.71 -12.57 10.02
CA ILE A 110 5.48 -11.84 8.76
C ILE A 110 6.80 -11.66 8.00
N ALA A 111 7.89 -11.29 8.70
CA ALA A 111 9.21 -11.15 8.10
C ALA A 111 9.70 -12.47 7.47
N GLU A 112 9.47 -13.61 8.12
CA GLU A 112 9.77 -14.92 7.54
C GLU A 112 8.94 -15.23 6.29
N ALA A 113 7.67 -14.82 6.27
CA ALA A 113 6.79 -14.99 5.10
C ALA A 113 7.28 -14.19 3.89
N MET A 114 7.96 -13.06 4.10
CA MET A 114 8.50 -12.22 3.02
C MET A 114 9.66 -12.88 2.26
N ASP A 115 10.34 -13.87 2.83
CA ASP A 115 11.35 -14.67 2.11
C ASP A 115 10.77 -15.61 1.06
N LYS A 116 9.45 -15.83 1.08
CA LYS A 116 8.73 -16.82 0.26
C LYS A 116 7.67 -16.19 -0.64
N ASN A 117 7.53 -14.88 -0.60
CA ASN A 117 6.53 -14.16 -1.38
C ASN A 117 7.12 -12.88 -1.95
N ASP A 118 6.74 -12.56 -3.17
CA ASP A 118 7.15 -11.34 -3.87
C ASP A 118 6.40 -10.11 -3.35
N VAL A 119 5.15 -10.30 -2.88
CA VAL A 119 4.34 -9.24 -2.29
C VAL A 119 3.64 -9.73 -1.02
N VAL A 120 3.76 -8.97 0.05
CA VAL A 120 3.05 -9.21 1.32
C VAL A 120 2.23 -7.99 1.71
N VAL A 121 0.92 -8.19 1.89
CA VAL A 121 0.01 -7.19 2.48
C VAL A 121 -0.17 -7.50 3.97
N VAL A 122 -0.11 -6.47 4.80
CA VAL A 122 -0.35 -6.53 6.25
C VAL A 122 -1.58 -5.69 6.59
N ASP A 123 -2.66 -6.33 7.01
CA ASP A 123 -3.94 -5.71 7.39
C ASP A 123 -4.31 -6.04 8.85
N SER A 124 -4.13 -5.09 9.73
CA SER A 124 -3.62 -3.74 9.56
C SER A 124 -2.31 -3.55 10.34
N PHE A 125 -1.58 -2.49 10.02
CA PHE A 125 -0.38 -2.08 10.76
C PHE A 125 -0.66 -1.95 12.26
N GLN A 126 -1.87 -1.48 12.62
CA GLN A 126 -2.29 -1.30 14.01
C GLN A 126 -2.53 -2.61 14.78
N ALA A 127 -2.71 -3.72 14.07
CA ALA A 127 -2.90 -5.04 14.66
C ALA A 127 -1.59 -5.80 14.92
N LEU A 128 -0.44 -5.25 14.48
CA LEU A 128 0.85 -5.91 14.63
C LEU A 128 1.21 -6.16 16.09
N THR A 129 1.83 -7.31 16.31
CA THR A 129 2.28 -7.79 17.63
C THR A 129 3.72 -8.28 17.56
N THR A 130 4.34 -8.44 18.73
CA THR A 130 5.64 -9.09 18.90
C THR A 130 5.66 -9.88 20.20
N LYS A 131 6.50 -10.89 20.27
CA LYS A 131 6.74 -11.68 21.48
C LYS A 131 7.44 -10.88 22.58
N THR A 132 8.16 -9.84 22.23
CA THR A 132 8.87 -8.97 23.17
C THR A 132 7.93 -7.90 23.71
N LYS A 133 7.89 -7.75 25.04
CA LYS A 133 7.06 -6.70 25.67
C LYS A 133 7.60 -5.31 25.35
N MET A 134 6.82 -4.53 24.60
CA MET A 134 7.14 -3.18 24.18
C MET A 134 5.95 -2.24 24.42
N ASN A 135 6.22 -0.93 24.58
CA ASN A 135 5.17 0.06 24.51
C ASN A 135 4.77 0.29 23.03
N SER A 136 3.62 0.90 22.81
CA SER A 136 3.05 1.11 21.45
C SER A 136 4.04 1.80 20.50
N ARG A 137 4.72 2.85 20.96
CA ARG A 137 5.68 3.61 20.12
C ARG A 137 6.92 2.78 19.76
N ALA A 138 7.43 1.98 20.70
CA ALA A 138 8.56 1.08 20.44
C ALA A 138 8.16 -0.04 19.49
N LEU A 139 6.94 -0.59 19.64
CA LEU A 139 6.39 -1.61 18.73
C LEU A 139 6.26 -1.07 17.30
N GLU A 140 5.72 0.13 17.12
CA GLU A 140 5.62 0.76 15.80
C GLU A 140 7.00 0.95 15.16
N ALA A 141 7.97 1.49 15.91
CA ALA A 141 9.34 1.67 15.41
C ALA A 141 10.01 0.34 15.05
N TYR A 142 9.80 -0.69 15.87
CA TYR A 142 10.30 -2.05 15.62
C TYR A 142 9.66 -2.64 14.36
N ALA A 143 8.33 -2.55 14.21
CA ALA A 143 7.61 -3.05 13.04
C ALA A 143 8.11 -2.40 11.75
N ILE A 144 8.22 -1.07 11.74
CA ILE A 144 8.72 -0.32 10.58
C ILE A 144 10.14 -0.76 10.25
N SER A 145 11.04 -0.73 11.23
CA SER A 145 12.45 -1.07 11.02
C SER A 145 12.61 -2.50 10.50
N THR A 146 11.98 -3.46 11.17
CA THR A 146 12.11 -4.88 10.84
C THR A 146 11.52 -5.18 9.45
N LEU A 147 10.27 -4.79 9.21
CA LEU A 147 9.57 -5.18 7.99
C LEU A 147 10.04 -4.38 6.75
N CYS A 148 10.35 -3.07 6.88
CA CYS A 148 10.87 -2.30 5.75
C CYS A 148 12.31 -2.69 5.38
N ASN A 149 13.16 -3.07 6.35
CA ASN A 149 14.49 -3.59 6.04
C ASN A 149 14.37 -4.98 5.39
N LYS A 150 13.50 -5.84 5.95
CA LYS A 150 13.24 -7.17 5.38
C LYS A 150 12.72 -7.08 3.94
N ALA A 151 11.83 -6.11 3.64
CA ALA A 151 11.36 -5.87 2.28
C ALA A 151 12.52 -5.66 1.31
N LYS A 152 13.47 -4.79 1.65
CA LYS A 152 14.66 -4.52 0.83
C LYS A 152 15.58 -5.74 0.70
N ASP A 153 15.79 -6.47 1.79
CA ASP A 153 16.72 -7.62 1.84
C ASP A 153 16.20 -8.82 1.07
N SER A 154 14.88 -9.04 1.08
CA SER A 154 14.22 -10.14 0.36
C SER A 154 13.66 -9.75 -1.02
N GLU A 155 13.78 -8.45 -1.41
CA GLU A 155 13.18 -7.91 -2.63
C GLU A 155 11.64 -8.01 -2.66
N CYS A 156 11.02 -8.29 -1.51
CA CYS A 156 9.58 -8.41 -1.35
C CYS A 156 8.93 -7.02 -1.26
N VAL A 157 7.86 -6.78 -1.99
CA VAL A 157 7.04 -5.58 -1.83
C VAL A 157 6.17 -5.71 -0.59
N LEU A 158 6.27 -4.73 0.30
CA LEU A 158 5.49 -4.68 1.54
C LEU A 158 4.40 -3.62 1.45
N ILE A 159 3.15 -4.00 1.68
CA ILE A 159 2.01 -3.08 1.71
C ILE A 159 1.38 -3.09 3.10
N PHE A 160 1.47 -1.98 3.82
CA PHE A 160 0.77 -1.78 5.08
C PHE A 160 -0.61 -1.16 4.85
N ILE A 161 -1.66 -1.85 5.23
CA ILE A 161 -2.99 -1.24 5.35
C ILE A 161 -3.06 -0.49 6.68
N MET A 162 -3.51 0.77 6.62
CA MET A 162 -3.64 1.65 7.78
C MET A 162 -5.03 2.28 7.84
N HIS A 163 -5.52 2.47 9.06
CA HIS A 163 -6.81 3.11 9.29
C HIS A 163 -6.67 4.60 9.57
N LEU A 164 -7.58 5.38 8.99
CA LEU A 164 -7.78 6.77 9.35
C LEU A 164 -8.89 6.88 10.41
N THR A 165 -8.75 7.87 11.30
CA THR A 165 -9.84 8.29 12.17
C THR A 165 -10.97 8.94 11.36
N LYS A 166 -12.15 9.14 11.97
CA LYS A 166 -13.25 9.88 11.33
C LYS A 166 -12.86 11.33 10.95
N SER A 167 -11.87 11.90 11.62
CA SER A 167 -11.31 13.23 11.30
C SER A 167 -10.26 13.20 10.16
N GLY A 168 -10.01 12.03 9.54
CA GLY A 168 -9.03 11.89 8.46
C GLY A 168 -7.57 11.84 8.90
N GLN A 169 -7.31 11.76 10.22
CA GLN A 169 -5.95 11.61 10.74
C GLN A 169 -5.55 10.14 10.81
N LEU A 170 -4.27 9.83 10.72
CA LEU A 170 -3.78 8.47 10.93
C LEU A 170 -4.09 8.02 12.36
N LYS A 171 -4.68 6.84 12.48
CA LYS A 171 -4.87 6.18 13.78
C LYS A 171 -3.53 5.56 14.18
N GLY A 172 -2.80 6.23 15.08
CA GLY A 172 -1.47 5.81 15.52
C GLY A 172 -0.39 6.82 15.12
N SER A 173 0.83 6.34 14.90
CA SER A 173 2.00 7.17 14.68
C SER A 173 2.07 7.74 13.26
N THR A 174 2.55 8.97 13.15
CA THR A 174 2.93 9.60 11.89
C THR A 174 4.25 9.06 11.32
N LEU A 175 4.95 8.16 12.03
CA LEU A 175 6.25 7.62 11.61
C LEU A 175 6.15 6.79 10.33
N VAL A 176 5.09 5.98 10.18
CA VAL A 176 4.95 5.05 9.04
C VAL A 176 5.00 5.75 7.69
N PRO A 177 4.17 6.78 7.41
CA PRO A 177 4.19 7.46 6.11
C PRO A 177 5.55 8.10 5.77
N HIS A 178 6.31 8.53 6.77
CA HIS A 178 7.64 9.08 6.54
C HIS A 178 8.69 8.01 6.21
N SER A 179 8.51 6.81 6.74
CA SER A 179 9.48 5.70 6.64
C SER A 179 9.32 4.87 5.38
N VAL A 180 8.12 4.81 4.78
CA VAL A 180 7.84 4.02 3.57
C VAL A 180 8.20 4.78 2.29
N ASP A 181 8.26 4.07 1.17
CA ASP A 181 8.64 4.61 -0.13
C ASP A 181 7.46 5.23 -0.88
N VAL A 182 6.26 4.65 -0.71
CA VAL A 182 5.03 5.09 -1.38
C VAL A 182 3.91 5.28 -0.36
N ASN A 183 3.23 6.42 -0.41
CA ASN A 183 2.02 6.67 0.38
C ASN A 183 0.82 6.76 -0.55
N MET A 184 -0.12 5.84 -0.37
CA MET A 184 -1.38 5.78 -1.10
C MET A 184 -2.56 5.99 -0.15
N MET A 185 -3.57 6.70 -0.61
CA MET A 185 -4.81 6.94 0.11
C MET A 185 -6.02 6.70 -0.79
N ILE A 186 -7.04 6.04 -0.27
CA ILE A 186 -8.35 5.94 -0.91
C ILE A 186 -9.34 6.79 -0.11
N SER A 187 -10.06 7.67 -0.78
CA SER A 187 -11.09 8.53 -0.18
C SER A 187 -12.37 8.51 -1.01
N HIS A 188 -13.48 8.92 -0.39
CA HIS A 188 -14.68 9.24 -1.13
C HIS A 188 -14.44 10.47 -2.01
N ASP A 189 -15.03 10.49 -3.19
CA ASP A 189 -15.06 11.69 -4.03
C ASP A 189 -16.14 12.63 -3.48
N MET A 190 -15.69 13.69 -2.81
CA MET A 190 -16.59 14.68 -2.17
C MET A 190 -17.22 15.65 -3.17
N GLU A 191 -16.82 15.63 -4.44
CA GLU A 191 -17.40 16.45 -5.51
C GLU A 191 -18.54 15.73 -6.25
N ASN A 192 -18.63 14.41 -6.11
CA ASN A 192 -19.71 13.58 -6.65
C ASN A 192 -20.62 13.07 -5.55
N ASP A 193 -21.93 13.22 -5.74
CA ASP A 193 -22.97 12.66 -4.83
C ASP A 193 -23.09 11.12 -4.93
N ASP A 194 -22.20 10.47 -5.70
CA ASP A 194 -22.22 9.02 -5.91
C ASP A 194 -21.31 8.32 -4.90
N ASP A 195 -21.93 7.55 -4.01
CA ASP A 195 -21.26 6.75 -2.98
C ASP A 195 -20.31 5.67 -3.54
N THR A 196 -20.34 5.40 -4.85
CA THR A 196 -19.45 4.41 -5.47
C THR A 196 -18.13 5.00 -5.94
N THR A 197 -18.07 6.32 -6.15
CA THR A 197 -16.87 6.99 -6.64
C THR A 197 -15.82 7.17 -5.55
N ARG A 198 -14.58 6.86 -5.89
CA ARG A 198 -13.40 7.00 -5.02
C ARG A 198 -12.30 7.78 -5.72
N ILE A 199 -11.50 8.47 -4.91
CA ILE A 199 -10.23 9.05 -5.36
C ILE A 199 -9.10 8.21 -4.75
N ILE A 200 -8.22 7.70 -5.60
CA ILE A 200 -6.98 7.03 -5.19
C ILE A 200 -5.86 8.04 -5.40
N SER A 201 -5.27 8.48 -4.29
CA SER A 201 -4.20 9.48 -4.27
C SER A 201 -2.88 8.84 -3.90
N VAL A 202 -1.85 9.01 -4.72
CA VAL A 202 -0.47 8.68 -4.39
C VAL A 202 0.26 9.97 -4.07
N SER A 203 0.36 10.29 -2.78
CA SER A 203 0.91 11.57 -2.29
C SER A 203 2.43 11.57 -2.14
N LYS A 204 3.05 10.39 -2.07
CA LYS A 204 4.49 10.16 -2.05
C LYS A 204 4.82 8.96 -2.91
N ASN A 205 5.79 9.09 -3.80
CA ASN A 205 6.33 7.98 -4.57
C ASN A 205 7.82 8.26 -4.85
N ARG A 206 8.71 7.52 -4.20
CA ARG A 206 10.16 7.65 -4.42
C ARG A 206 10.60 7.13 -5.78
N PHE A 207 9.77 6.31 -6.42
CA PHE A 207 10.11 5.59 -7.65
C PHE A 207 9.26 6.02 -8.86
N GLY A 208 8.44 7.05 -8.70
CA GLY A 208 7.54 7.51 -9.76
C GLY A 208 6.88 8.84 -9.43
N GLN A 209 5.88 9.17 -10.22
CA GLN A 209 5.11 10.40 -10.03
C GLN A 209 4.06 10.24 -8.92
N THR A 210 3.73 11.34 -8.27
CA THR A 210 2.51 11.46 -7.47
C THR A 210 1.33 11.62 -8.43
N ILE A 211 0.19 10.99 -8.11
CA ILE A 211 -0.95 10.91 -9.01
C ILE A 211 -2.25 10.82 -8.20
N ASP A 212 -3.30 11.45 -8.72
CA ASP A 212 -4.67 11.25 -8.28
C ASP A 212 -5.45 10.64 -9.43
N VAL A 213 -6.19 9.57 -9.15
CA VAL A 213 -7.05 8.90 -10.13
C VAL A 213 -8.43 8.69 -9.53
N GLN A 214 -9.45 8.82 -10.38
CA GLN A 214 -10.81 8.46 -10.01
C GLN A 214 -11.00 6.96 -10.23
N ALA A 215 -11.75 6.33 -9.33
CA ALA A 215 -12.09 4.92 -9.41
C ALA A 215 -13.53 4.70 -8.98
N ILE A 216 -14.18 3.67 -9.51
CA ILE A 216 -15.51 3.25 -9.09
C ILE A 216 -15.38 1.96 -8.28
N LEU A 217 -15.90 1.98 -7.05
CA LEU A 217 -15.98 0.80 -6.19
C LEU A 217 -17.36 0.16 -6.34
N GLY A 218 -17.44 -0.90 -7.12
CA GLY A 218 -18.65 -1.69 -7.31
C GLY A 218 -18.64 -3.01 -6.51
N HIS A 219 -19.68 -3.81 -6.68
CA HIS A 219 -19.79 -5.12 -6.03
C HIS A 219 -18.62 -6.07 -6.39
N LYS A 220 -18.12 -5.99 -7.63
CA LYS A 220 -17.00 -6.82 -8.13
C LYS A 220 -15.62 -6.19 -7.88
N GLY A 221 -15.55 -5.08 -7.14
CA GLY A 221 -14.32 -4.40 -6.78
C GLY A 221 -14.13 -3.06 -7.47
N PHE A 222 -12.86 -2.63 -7.58
CA PHE A 222 -12.48 -1.37 -8.20
C PHE A 222 -12.41 -1.46 -9.72
N HIS A 223 -12.90 -0.42 -10.37
CA HIS A 223 -12.58 -0.05 -11.73
C HIS A 223 -11.86 1.29 -11.69
N ILE A 224 -10.57 1.31 -12.01
CA ILE A 224 -9.76 2.52 -11.97
C ILE A 224 -9.94 3.25 -13.30
N GLY A 225 -10.26 4.54 -13.24
CA GLY A 225 -10.51 5.37 -14.41
C GLY A 225 -9.34 6.28 -14.77
N GLU A 226 -9.62 7.30 -15.63
CA GLU A 226 -8.64 8.26 -16.09
C GLU A 226 -8.12 9.17 -14.94
N LYS A 227 -6.91 9.76 -15.15
CA LYS A 227 -6.32 10.73 -14.20
C LYS A 227 -7.28 11.88 -13.95
N VAL A 228 -7.56 12.18 -12.69
CA VAL A 228 -8.16 13.46 -12.32
C VAL A 228 -7.10 14.55 -12.54
N THR A 229 -7.26 15.35 -13.58
CA THR A 229 -6.47 16.57 -13.74
C THR A 229 -6.91 17.55 -12.68
N THR A 230 -6.15 17.68 -11.59
CA THR A 230 -6.39 18.71 -10.57
C THR A 230 -6.11 20.09 -11.12
N GLY A 231 -7.05 20.56 -11.93
CA GLY A 231 -7.08 21.88 -12.51
C GLY A 231 -8.22 22.70 -11.94
N LYS A 232 -8.23 22.94 -10.62
CA LYS A 232 -8.89 24.11 -10.03
C LYS A 232 -8.40 24.29 -8.60
N LYS A 233 -7.59 25.33 -8.40
CA LYS A 233 -7.27 25.89 -7.08
C LYS A 233 -8.57 26.09 -6.29
N ALA A 234 -8.63 25.55 -5.08
CA ALA A 234 -9.71 25.81 -4.14
C ALA A 234 -9.96 27.34 -4.08
N LYS A 235 -11.12 27.80 -4.51
CA LYS A 235 -11.56 29.16 -4.27
C LYS A 235 -11.64 29.35 -2.76
N SER A 236 -10.81 30.25 -2.23
CA SER A 236 -10.79 30.59 -0.82
C SER A 236 -12.18 31.13 -0.42
N LYS A 237 -12.64 30.73 0.77
CA LYS A 237 -13.90 31.18 1.42
C LYS A 237 -13.96 32.69 1.71
N LYS A 238 -13.23 33.57 1.02
CA LYS A 238 -13.17 35.01 1.26
C LYS A 238 -14.19 35.84 0.47
N ASP A 239 -14.83 35.28 -0.56
CA ASP A 239 -15.69 36.10 -1.45
C ASP A 239 -17.21 36.00 -1.19
N ARG A 240 -17.62 35.53 0.01
CA ARG A 240 -19.04 35.49 0.41
C ARG A 240 -19.46 36.56 1.44
N LYS A 241 -18.70 37.65 1.63
CA LYS A 241 -19.04 38.72 2.56
C LYS A 241 -19.15 40.14 1.96
N SER A 242 -19.43 40.25 0.66
CA SER A 242 -19.70 41.54 0.02
C SER A 242 -20.91 41.50 -0.88
N ALA A 243 -22.04 41.00 -0.38
CA ALA A 243 -23.36 41.19 -1.00
C ALA A 243 -24.43 41.06 0.11
N LEU A 244 -24.53 42.09 0.92
CA LEU A 244 -25.70 42.51 1.69
C LEU A 244 -25.62 44.01 1.88
#